data_0033fe760f256904af298a3122f698aa
#
_entry.id   0033fe760f256904af298a3122f698aa
#
_cell.length_a   1.000
_cell.length_b   1.000
_cell.length_c   1.000
_cell.angle_alpha   90.00
_cell.angle_beta   90.00
_cell.angle_gamma   90.00
#
_symmetry.space_group_name_H-M   'P 1'
#
loop_
_entity.id
_entity.type
_entity.pdbx_description
1 polymer ?
#
loop_
_entity_poly.entity_id
_entity_poly.type
_entity_poly.pdbx_seq_one_letter_code
_entity_poly.pdbx_strand_id
1 'polypeptide(L)'
;MNHLVETWLDACSRKAGASIASMYVPWYISTMVNESQLLIERVQTGVRMEKRLLKVLKALAEYHDMSLGDLLEGIVLHAFDGKTPFSSSSLKRIHDLKKFYGLDLDSSASHRLTEIKRRSGNMTASEKKT
;
A
#
# COMPACT_ATOMS: atom_id res chain seq x y z
N MET A 1 -27.28 9.63 0.96
CA MET A 1 -26.84 9.98 -0.39
C MET A 1 -25.34 9.79 -0.64
N ASN A 2 -24.61 9.06 0.19
CA ASN A 2 -23.17 8.87 0.07
C ASN A 2 -22.77 7.39 0.07
N HIS A 3 -23.58 6.53 -0.60
CA HIS A 3 -23.32 5.10 -0.66
C HIS A 3 -22.43 4.68 -1.84
N LEU A 4 -21.87 5.64 -2.58
CA LEU A 4 -21.13 5.38 -3.82
C LEU A 4 -19.61 5.46 -3.70
N VAL A 5 -19.07 5.66 -2.50
CA VAL A 5 -17.63 5.66 -2.30
C VAL A 5 -17.22 4.44 -1.50
N GLU A 6 -17.59 3.28 -1.98
CA GLU A 6 -16.79 2.11 -1.67
C GLU A 6 -15.45 2.31 -2.33
N THR A 7 -14.46 2.58 -1.51
CA THR A 7 -13.12 2.71 -2.04
C THR A 7 -12.67 1.37 -2.61
N TRP A 8 -11.87 1.43 -3.63
CA TRP A 8 -11.30 0.24 -4.26
C TRP A 8 -10.68 -0.73 -3.23
N LEU A 9 -10.04 -0.19 -2.18
CA LEU A 9 -9.44 -1.00 -1.12
C LEU A 9 -10.46 -1.79 -0.31
N ASP A 10 -11.62 -1.22 -0.02
CA ASP A 10 -12.67 -1.93 0.70
C ASP A 10 -13.34 -2.99 -0.19
N ALA A 11 -13.49 -2.72 -1.47
CA ALA A 11 -13.96 -3.70 -2.42
C ALA A 11 -13.00 -4.88 -2.56
N CYS A 12 -11.70 -4.64 -2.59
CA CYS A 12 -10.68 -5.69 -2.59
C CYS A 12 -10.67 -6.51 -1.30
N SER A 13 -10.84 -5.87 -0.14
CA SER A 13 -10.89 -6.56 1.15
C SER A 13 -12.09 -7.50 1.25
N ARG A 14 -13.25 -7.10 0.71
CA ARG A 14 -14.42 -7.98 0.66
C ARG A 14 -14.26 -9.17 -0.28
N LYS A 15 -13.52 -9.00 -1.37
CA LYS A 15 -13.20 -10.11 -2.27
C LYS A 15 -12.28 -11.14 -1.63
N ALA A 16 -11.28 -10.71 -0.88
CA ALA A 16 -10.41 -11.62 -0.14
C ALA A 16 -11.19 -12.45 0.90
N GLY A 17 -12.19 -11.87 1.58
CA GLY A 17 -13.07 -12.58 2.49
C GLY A 17 -13.98 -13.62 1.79
N ALA A 18 -14.35 -13.40 0.55
CA ALA A 18 -15.12 -14.35 -0.24
C ALA A 18 -14.28 -15.54 -0.72
N SER A 19 -12.97 -15.42 -0.79
CA SER A 19 -12.04 -16.46 -1.24
C SER A 19 -12.04 -17.69 -0.33
N ILE A 20 -12.23 -17.54 0.97
CA ILE A 20 -12.26 -18.65 1.92
C ILE A 20 -13.55 -19.50 1.76
N ALA A 21 -14.66 -18.87 1.44
CA ALA A 21 -15.91 -19.56 1.14
C ALA A 21 -15.86 -20.31 -0.21
N SER A 22 -14.98 -19.90 -1.11
CA SER A 22 -14.80 -20.50 -2.44
C SER A 22 -14.16 -21.88 -2.41
N MET A 23 -13.51 -22.30 -1.34
CA MET A 23 -12.94 -23.65 -1.22
C MET A 23 -13.98 -24.76 -1.13
N TYR A 24 -15.23 -24.43 -0.84
CA TYR A 24 -16.33 -25.38 -0.70
C TYR A 24 -17.38 -25.26 -1.81
N VAL A 25 -17.16 -24.41 -2.80
CA VAL A 25 -18.15 -24.13 -3.84
C VAL A 25 -17.86 -24.93 -5.09
N PRO A 26 -18.86 -25.69 -5.59
CA PRO A 26 -18.70 -26.46 -6.80
C PRO A 26 -18.35 -25.57 -8.00
N TRP A 27 -17.57 -26.14 -8.89
CA TRP A 27 -17.07 -25.62 -10.15
C TRP A 27 -18.02 -24.76 -11.01
N TYR A 28 -19.32 -24.80 -10.78
CA TYR A 28 -20.28 -24.05 -11.62
C TYR A 28 -20.40 -22.57 -11.29
N ILE A 29 -19.92 -22.10 -10.13
CA ILE A 29 -19.96 -20.68 -9.75
C ILE A 29 -18.80 -19.88 -10.37
N SER A 30 -17.71 -20.54 -10.76
CA SER A 30 -16.61 -19.86 -11.44
C SER A 30 -16.99 -19.34 -12.83
N THR A 31 -18.11 -19.77 -13.40
CA THR A 31 -18.59 -19.30 -14.70
C THR A 31 -19.48 -18.05 -14.62
N MET A 32 -19.91 -17.63 -13.45
CA MET A 32 -20.81 -16.47 -13.29
C MET A 32 -20.13 -15.19 -12.81
N VAL A 33 -18.90 -15.26 -12.40
CA VAL A 33 -18.12 -14.06 -12.04
C VAL A 33 -17.28 -13.69 -13.24
N ASN A 34 -17.93 -13.19 -14.26
CA ASN A 34 -17.25 -12.53 -15.36
C ASN A 34 -16.86 -11.10 -14.92
N GLU A 35 -16.04 -11.00 -13.90
CA GLU A 35 -15.26 -9.79 -13.71
C GLU A 35 -14.23 -9.80 -14.83
N SER A 36 -14.43 -8.95 -15.81
CA SER A 36 -13.50 -8.76 -16.91
C SER A 36 -12.14 -8.40 -16.34
N GLN A 37 -11.27 -9.40 -16.23
CA GLN A 37 -9.88 -9.18 -15.88
C GLN A 37 -9.24 -8.39 -17.02
N LEU A 38 -8.74 -7.22 -16.70
CA LEU A 38 -7.97 -6.42 -17.63
C LEU A 38 -6.56 -7.00 -17.72
N LEU A 39 -6.18 -7.45 -18.90
CA LEU A 39 -4.82 -7.90 -19.17
C LEU A 39 -3.93 -6.67 -19.35
N ILE A 40 -2.93 -6.56 -18.51
CA ILE A 40 -1.95 -5.47 -18.54
C ILE A 40 -0.53 -6.05 -18.55
N GLU A 41 0.40 -5.29 -19.08
CA GLU A 41 1.82 -5.56 -18.95
C GLU A 41 2.38 -4.78 -17.75
N ARG A 42 3.07 -5.47 -16.85
CA ARG A 42 3.75 -4.85 -15.70
C ARG A 42 5.24 -4.88 -15.90
N VAL A 43 5.89 -3.78 -15.60
CA VAL A 43 7.34 -3.67 -15.58
C VAL A 43 7.83 -3.50 -14.14
N GLN A 44 9.01 -4.04 -13.86
CA GLN A 44 9.63 -3.84 -12.56
C GLN A 44 10.33 -2.48 -12.52
N THR A 45 10.07 -1.69 -11.48
CA THR A 45 10.73 -0.41 -11.24
C THR A 45 11.16 -0.29 -9.79
N GLY A 46 12.18 0.50 -9.53
CA GLY A 46 12.65 0.81 -8.19
C GLY A 46 12.30 2.24 -7.80
N VAL A 47 11.69 2.41 -6.64
CA VAL A 47 11.36 3.72 -6.06
C VAL A 47 11.98 3.83 -4.68
N ARG A 48 12.59 4.96 -4.39
CA ARG A 48 13.09 5.29 -3.05
C ARG A 48 12.03 6.13 -2.34
N MET A 49 11.67 5.73 -1.14
CA MET A 49 10.71 6.48 -0.32
C MET A 49 11.12 6.45 1.15
N GLU A 50 10.49 7.29 1.94
CA GLU A 50 10.74 7.37 3.37
C GLU A 50 10.45 6.02 4.04
N LYS A 51 11.33 5.62 4.97
CA LYS A 51 11.32 4.27 5.57
C LYS A 51 10.02 3.94 6.31
N ARG A 52 9.50 4.87 7.12
CA ARG A 52 8.28 4.65 7.91
C ARG A 52 7.04 4.67 7.03
N LEU A 53 7.05 5.52 5.99
CA LEU A 53 5.99 5.54 4.97
C LEU A 53 5.90 4.18 4.26
N LEU A 54 7.03 3.61 3.87
CA LEU A 54 7.07 2.28 3.27
C LEU A 54 6.54 1.19 4.21
N LYS A 55 6.86 1.27 5.51
CA LYS A 55 6.35 0.32 6.51
C LYS A 55 4.82 0.39 6.63
N VAL A 56 4.26 1.59 6.67
CA VAL A 56 2.80 1.78 6.69
C VAL A 56 2.15 1.22 5.43
N LEU A 57 2.72 1.50 4.25
CA LEU A 57 2.21 0.98 2.98
C LEU A 57 2.25 -0.55 2.92
N LYS A 58 3.35 -1.17 3.34
CA LYS A 58 3.46 -2.63 3.38
C LYS A 58 2.46 -3.26 4.35
N ALA A 59 2.29 -2.68 5.53
CA ALA A 59 1.33 -3.16 6.51
C ALA A 59 -0.11 -3.03 6.00
N LEU A 60 -0.43 -1.94 5.31
CA LEU A 60 -1.74 -1.73 4.71
C LEU A 60 -2.02 -2.71 3.57
N ALA A 61 -1.04 -2.97 2.72
CA ALA A 61 -1.13 -3.97 1.66
C ALA A 61 -1.38 -5.38 2.24
N GLU A 62 -0.63 -5.76 3.26
CA GLU A 62 -0.83 -7.02 3.97
C GLU A 62 -2.22 -7.13 4.60
N TYR A 63 -2.71 -6.07 5.21
CA TYR A 63 -4.06 -6.03 5.78
C TYR A 63 -5.15 -6.26 4.73
N HIS A 64 -4.96 -5.79 3.51
CA HIS A 64 -5.89 -5.97 2.39
C HIS A 64 -5.60 -7.20 1.52
N ASP A 65 -4.66 -8.06 1.91
CA ASP A 65 -4.26 -9.25 1.16
C ASP A 65 -3.85 -8.95 -0.30
N MET A 66 -3.13 -7.87 -0.51
CA MET A 66 -2.67 -7.47 -1.82
C MET A 66 -1.17 -7.17 -1.84
N SER A 67 -0.58 -7.14 -3.03
CA SER A 67 0.81 -6.74 -3.18
C SER A 67 0.98 -5.22 -2.99
N LEU A 68 2.18 -4.79 -2.64
CA LEU A 68 2.50 -3.36 -2.56
C LEU A 68 2.28 -2.66 -3.91
N GLY A 69 2.59 -3.34 -5.01
CA GLY A 69 2.34 -2.84 -6.36
C GLY A 69 0.87 -2.57 -6.62
N ASP A 70 0.00 -3.52 -6.31
CA ASP A 70 -1.45 -3.37 -6.47
C ASP A 70 -2.01 -2.23 -5.61
N LEU A 71 -1.52 -2.11 -4.37
CA LEU A 71 -1.90 -1.00 -3.50
C LEU A 71 -1.51 0.36 -4.12
N LEU A 72 -0.28 0.49 -4.58
CA LEU A 72 0.22 1.73 -5.19
C LEU A 72 -0.50 2.06 -6.49
N GLU A 73 -0.73 1.07 -7.35
CA GLU A 73 -1.53 1.25 -8.58
C GLU A 73 -2.93 1.77 -8.25
N GLY A 74 -3.60 1.19 -7.26
CA GLY A 74 -4.92 1.63 -6.83
C GLY A 74 -4.93 3.06 -6.29
N ILE A 75 -3.97 3.43 -5.46
CA ILE A 75 -3.83 4.80 -4.94
C ILE A 75 -3.62 5.79 -6.08
N VAL A 76 -2.72 5.49 -7.01
CA VAL A 76 -2.38 6.37 -8.13
C VAL A 76 -3.56 6.55 -9.08
N LEU A 77 -4.25 5.48 -9.43
CA LEU A 77 -5.43 5.55 -10.31
C LEU A 77 -6.55 6.39 -9.71
N HIS A 78 -6.83 6.23 -8.41
CA HIS A 78 -7.80 7.07 -7.72
C HIS A 78 -7.36 8.53 -7.69
N ALA A 79 -6.08 8.79 -7.39
CA ALA A 79 -5.55 10.14 -7.38
C ALA A 79 -5.63 10.82 -8.75
N PHE A 80 -5.39 10.09 -9.83
CA PHE A 80 -5.52 10.62 -11.19
C PHE A 80 -6.96 11.01 -11.55
N ASP A 81 -7.94 10.29 -11.03
CA ASP A 81 -9.36 10.62 -11.19
C ASP A 81 -9.85 11.69 -10.20
N GLY A 82 -8.99 12.21 -9.35
CA GLY A 82 -9.37 13.15 -8.29
C GLY A 82 -10.24 12.53 -7.20
N LYS A 83 -10.22 11.20 -7.05
CA LYS A 83 -10.98 10.47 -6.05
C LYS A 83 -10.12 10.11 -4.86
N THR A 84 -10.76 10.02 -3.69
CA THR A 84 -10.09 9.53 -2.47
C THR A 84 -9.93 8.01 -2.53
N PRO A 85 -8.71 7.48 -2.43
CA PRO A 85 -8.48 6.04 -2.53
C PRO A 85 -8.91 5.25 -1.29
N PHE A 86 -9.17 5.91 -0.18
CA PHE A 86 -9.43 5.29 1.11
C PHE A 86 -10.82 5.62 1.66
N SER A 87 -11.51 4.61 2.18
CA SER A 87 -12.73 4.80 2.97
C SER A 87 -12.42 5.33 4.37
N SER A 88 -13.46 5.69 5.10
CA SER A 88 -13.31 6.11 6.50
C SER A 88 -12.68 5.04 7.38
N SER A 89 -13.02 3.76 7.16
CA SER A 89 -12.43 2.64 7.89
C SER A 89 -10.95 2.43 7.54
N SER A 90 -10.59 2.56 6.27
CA SER A 90 -9.21 2.48 5.82
C SER A 90 -8.38 3.65 6.36
N LEU A 91 -8.92 4.86 6.38
CA LEU A 91 -8.24 6.03 6.95
C LEU A 91 -7.96 5.85 8.45
N LYS A 92 -8.92 5.30 9.19
CA LYS A 92 -8.73 4.96 10.60
C LYS A 92 -7.59 3.96 10.80
N ARG A 93 -7.56 2.92 9.97
CA ARG A 93 -6.48 1.93 9.98
C ARG A 93 -5.12 2.56 9.67
N ILE A 94 -5.06 3.41 8.66
CA ILE A 94 -3.85 4.15 8.31
C ILE A 94 -3.38 5.01 9.48
N HIS A 95 -4.29 5.69 10.16
CA HIS A 95 -3.96 6.51 11.33
C HIS A 95 -3.35 5.67 12.45
N ASP A 96 -3.90 4.50 12.73
CA ASP A 96 -3.37 3.58 13.74
C ASP A 96 -1.97 3.05 13.33
N LEU A 97 -1.78 2.70 12.06
CA LEU A 97 -0.48 2.26 11.54
C LEU A 97 0.56 3.38 11.57
N LYS A 98 0.17 4.61 11.26
CA LYS A 98 1.06 5.77 11.39
C LYS A 98 1.54 5.95 12.82
N LYS A 99 0.67 5.82 13.79
CA LYS A 99 1.04 5.86 15.22
C LYS A 99 1.97 4.71 15.59
N PHE A 100 1.65 3.51 15.15
CA PHE A 100 2.43 2.31 15.45
C PHE A 100 3.87 2.41 14.94
N TYR A 101 4.06 2.89 13.72
CA TYR A 101 5.38 3.06 13.12
C TYR A 101 6.04 4.41 13.36
N GLY A 102 5.39 5.30 14.09
CA GLY A 102 5.90 6.64 14.38
C GLY A 102 6.00 7.53 13.15
N LEU A 103 5.11 7.36 12.17
CA LEU A 103 5.04 8.20 10.98
C LEU A 103 4.26 9.46 11.29
N ASP A 104 4.97 10.57 11.49
CA ASP A 104 4.44 11.89 11.79
C ASP A 104 4.31 12.82 10.57
N LEU A 105 4.65 12.32 9.39
CA LEU A 105 4.53 13.03 8.13
C LEU A 105 3.09 13.05 7.63
N ASP A 106 2.71 14.16 7.03
CA ASP A 106 1.42 14.37 6.38
C ASP A 106 1.59 14.93 4.95
N SER A 107 0.51 15.31 4.31
CA SER A 107 0.54 15.86 2.95
C SER A 107 1.34 17.13 2.81
N SER A 108 1.51 17.91 3.88
CA SER A 108 2.32 19.14 3.88
C SER A 108 3.80 18.87 3.70
N ALA A 109 4.26 17.67 4.04
CA ALA A 109 5.64 17.22 3.85
C ALA A 109 5.95 16.80 2.41
N SER A 110 4.93 16.66 1.57
CA SER A 110 5.10 16.29 0.17
C SER A 110 6.05 17.25 -0.56
N HIS A 111 6.95 16.71 -1.34
CA HIS A 111 8.00 17.44 -2.09
C HIS A 111 9.02 18.21 -1.23
N ARG A 112 9.00 18.02 0.09
CA ARG A 112 9.91 18.69 1.04
C ARG A 112 10.90 17.74 1.70
N LEU A 113 10.80 16.45 1.41
CA LEU A 113 11.63 15.43 2.02
C LEU A 113 13.03 15.43 1.39
N THR A 114 14.06 15.52 2.22
CA THR A 114 15.46 15.43 1.81
C THR A 114 16.09 14.20 2.44
N GLU A 115 16.76 13.41 1.62
CA GLU A 115 17.42 12.20 2.10
C GLU A 115 18.70 12.53 2.89
N ILE A 116 18.83 11.92 4.06
CA ILE A 116 20.06 11.95 4.83
C ILE A 116 21.07 11.04 4.13
N LYS A 117 22.12 11.61 3.56
CA LYS A 117 23.27 10.84 3.07
C LYS A 117 23.95 10.20 4.27
N ARG A 118 23.81 8.90 4.45
CA ARG A 118 24.70 8.17 5.36
C ARG A 118 26.13 8.35 4.83
N ARG A 119 26.96 9.06 5.56
CA ARG A 119 28.40 8.97 5.35
C ARG A 119 28.73 7.49 5.51
N SER A 120 29.17 6.84 4.44
CA SER A 120 29.86 5.57 4.55
C SER A 120 31.05 5.87 5.44
N GLY A 121 30.96 5.40 6.69
CA GLY A 121 32.03 5.56 7.65
C GLY A 121 33.23 4.79 7.12
N ASN A 122 34.17 5.51 6.54
CA ASN A 122 35.52 5.06 6.45
C ASN A 122 36.05 5.12 7.89
N MET A 123 35.78 4.08 8.67
CA MET A 123 36.54 3.83 9.88
C MET A 123 37.94 3.43 9.43
N THR A 124 38.78 4.45 9.18
CA THR A 124 40.21 4.25 9.15
C THR A 124 40.61 3.72 10.53
N ALA A 125 41.00 2.46 10.53
CA ALA A 125 41.71 1.86 11.64
C ALA A 125 43.06 2.60 11.81
N SER A 126 43.08 3.62 12.64
CA SER A 126 44.29 4.23 13.13
C SER A 126 44.08 4.78 14.53
N GLU A 127 44.06 3.87 15.49
CA GLU A 127 44.60 4.15 16.82
C GLU A 127 44.82 2.84 17.54
N LYS A 128 45.89 2.18 17.13
CA LYS A 128 46.55 1.21 17.95
C LYS A 128 48.01 1.63 18.04
N LYS A 129 48.28 2.53 18.96
CA LYS A 129 49.66 2.70 19.46
C LYS A 129 49.67 3.38 20.83
N THR A 130 50.13 2.62 21.75
CA THR A 130 50.62 2.84 23.10
C THR A 130 49.70 2.37 24.18
#